data_6820fa37bd5f5ec8d11bf947438a3f89
#
_entry.id   6820fa37bd5f5ec8d11bf947438a3f89
#
_cell.length_a   1.000
_cell.length_b   1.000
_cell.length_c   1.000
_cell.angle_alpha   90.00
_cell.angle_beta   90.00
_cell.angle_gamma   90.00
#
_symmetry.space_group_name_H-M   'P 1'
#
loop_
_entity.id
_entity.type
_entity.pdbx_description
1 polymer ?
#
loop_
_entity_poly.entity_id
_entity_poly.type
_entity_poly.pdbx_seq_one_letter_code
_entity_poly.pdbx_strand_id
1 'polypeptide(L)'
;MTPRERLLTALERGKPDRLPATIHGWMDYWNNKYLNGADQFEVYRYFGMDAQIFYFAWLDEPLVPAMYFTGDLVPGPNWRVDCKVVKQDEISTIYRFTIETPEGTLTKTMEKNDKMAWVTEYPIKRKEQIRWIEKYMPVPRPDIASINKAFERMGDMGILQVAIAVLGLCAAFGKKKQNTEPAGHKGR
;
A
#
# COMPACT_ATOMS: atom_id res chain seq x y z
N MET A 1 -19.02 -16.58 19.54
CA MET A 1 -18.37 -16.51 18.19
C MET A 1 -16.89 -16.23 18.34
N THR A 2 -16.05 -16.91 17.57
CA THR A 2 -14.65 -16.51 17.41
C THR A 2 -14.57 -15.18 16.64
N PRO A 3 -13.45 -14.43 16.73
CA PRO A 3 -13.25 -13.24 15.91
C PRO A 3 -13.47 -13.48 14.41
N ARG A 4 -13.00 -14.62 13.91
CA ARG A 4 -13.19 -15.02 12.51
C ARG A 4 -14.66 -15.21 12.14
N GLU A 5 -15.40 -15.99 12.93
CA GLU A 5 -16.84 -16.22 12.74
C GLU A 5 -17.60 -14.89 12.77
N ARG A 6 -17.26 -14.01 13.69
CA ARG A 6 -17.90 -12.70 13.84
C ARG A 6 -17.71 -11.83 12.62
N LEU A 7 -16.47 -11.74 12.10
CA LEU A 7 -16.15 -10.99 10.89
C LEU A 7 -16.86 -11.58 9.66
N LEU A 8 -16.83 -12.91 9.50
CA LEU A 8 -17.49 -13.56 8.37
C LEU A 8 -19.01 -13.36 8.42
N THR A 9 -19.63 -13.54 9.60
CA THR A 9 -21.06 -13.28 9.78
C THR A 9 -21.44 -11.85 9.39
N ALA A 10 -20.62 -10.86 9.78
CA ALA A 10 -20.87 -9.46 9.43
C ALA A 10 -20.70 -9.21 7.92
N LEU A 11 -19.70 -9.80 7.29
CA LEU A 11 -19.48 -9.69 5.83
C LEU A 11 -20.61 -10.33 5.02
N GLU A 12 -21.20 -11.41 5.51
CA GLU A 12 -22.35 -12.09 4.94
C GLU A 12 -23.69 -11.40 5.25
N ARG A 13 -23.64 -10.19 5.86
CA ARG A 13 -24.82 -9.41 6.29
C ARG A 13 -25.68 -10.12 7.35
N GLY A 14 -25.09 -11.06 8.08
CA GLY A 14 -25.72 -11.70 9.24
C GLY A 14 -25.64 -10.82 10.49
N LYS A 15 -26.16 -11.37 11.60
CA LYS A 15 -26.11 -10.70 12.90
C LYS A 15 -25.06 -11.37 13.80
N PRO A 16 -23.86 -10.80 13.94
CA PRO A 16 -22.85 -11.31 14.88
C PRO A 16 -23.27 -11.09 16.34
N ASP A 17 -22.60 -11.76 17.27
CA ASP A 17 -22.82 -11.62 18.72
C ASP A 17 -22.54 -10.20 19.24
N ARG A 18 -21.58 -9.48 18.60
CA ARG A 18 -21.29 -8.06 18.78
C ARG A 18 -20.78 -7.48 17.47
N LEU A 19 -20.67 -6.17 17.35
CA LEU A 19 -19.99 -5.56 16.20
C LEU A 19 -18.51 -5.96 16.19
N PRO A 20 -17.96 -6.36 15.05
CA PRO A 20 -16.52 -6.59 14.92
C PRO A 20 -15.73 -5.32 15.27
N ALA A 21 -14.74 -5.47 16.11
CA ALA A 21 -13.83 -4.38 16.47
C ALA A 21 -12.48 -4.63 15.80
N THR A 22 -12.22 -3.91 14.72
CA THR A 22 -10.99 -4.00 13.95
C THR A 22 -10.43 -2.63 13.61
N ILE A 23 -9.20 -2.58 13.11
CA ILE A 23 -8.54 -1.36 12.66
C ILE A 23 -7.93 -1.59 11.27
N HIS A 24 -7.91 -0.56 10.45
CA HIS A 24 -7.35 -0.59 9.10
C HIS A 24 -5.82 -0.45 9.10
N GLY A 25 -5.13 -1.44 9.59
CA GLY A 25 -3.67 -1.50 9.60
C GLY A 25 -3.02 -0.77 10.78
N TRP A 26 -1.96 -1.37 11.25
CA TRP A 26 -1.09 -0.83 12.29
C TRP A 26 0.15 -0.24 11.66
N MET A 27 0.61 0.90 12.18
CA MET A 27 1.85 1.52 11.72
C MET A 27 3.02 0.98 12.53
N ASP A 28 4.05 0.51 11.87
CA ASP A 28 5.28 -0.02 12.51
C ASP A 28 5.90 0.99 13.48
N TYR A 29 5.79 2.29 13.19
CA TYR A 29 6.25 3.34 14.10
C TYR A 29 5.67 3.19 15.52
N TRP A 30 4.34 2.97 15.63
CA TRP A 30 3.68 2.84 16.92
C TRP A 30 3.99 1.50 17.58
N ASN A 31 4.06 0.42 16.79
CA ASN A 31 4.41 -0.90 17.28
C ASN A 31 5.83 -0.89 17.85
N ASN A 32 6.77 -0.27 17.16
CA ASN A 32 8.16 -0.15 17.63
C ASN A 32 8.26 0.73 18.89
N LYS A 33 7.53 1.84 18.92
CA LYS A 33 7.61 2.82 20.03
C LYS A 33 6.95 2.35 21.32
N TYR A 34 5.82 1.64 21.24
CA TYR A 34 4.99 1.34 22.40
C TYR A 34 4.77 -0.15 22.67
N LEU A 35 5.06 -1.02 21.71
CA LEU A 35 4.76 -2.44 21.75
C LEU A 35 6.00 -3.32 21.46
N ASN A 36 7.21 -2.80 21.70
CA ASN A 36 8.48 -3.50 21.53
C ASN A 36 8.65 -4.17 20.15
N GLY A 37 8.15 -3.54 19.09
CA GLY A 37 8.23 -4.09 17.73
C GLY A 37 7.26 -5.23 17.44
N ALA A 38 6.20 -5.39 18.23
CA ALA A 38 5.18 -6.40 18.01
C ALA A 38 4.62 -6.33 16.58
N ASP A 39 4.48 -7.48 15.95
CA ASP A 39 3.86 -7.56 14.63
C ASP A 39 2.33 -7.43 14.69
N GLN A 40 1.68 -7.31 13.53
CA GLN A 40 0.23 -7.10 13.48
C GLN A 40 -0.57 -8.22 14.17
N PHE A 41 -0.14 -9.48 14.07
CA PHE A 41 -0.83 -10.61 14.74
C PHE A 41 -0.74 -10.49 16.26
N GLU A 42 0.42 -10.09 16.78
CA GLU A 42 0.65 -9.89 18.21
C GLU A 42 -0.14 -8.71 18.74
N VAL A 43 -0.18 -7.61 17.98
CA VAL A 43 -0.94 -6.40 18.36
C VAL A 43 -2.45 -6.70 18.45
N TYR A 44 -3.03 -7.38 17.46
CA TYR A 44 -4.45 -7.75 17.52
C TYR A 44 -4.75 -8.66 18.71
N ARG A 45 -3.83 -9.58 19.00
CA ARG A 45 -3.94 -10.50 20.16
C ARG A 45 -3.86 -9.73 21.47
N TYR A 46 -2.93 -8.79 21.58
CA TYR A 46 -2.72 -7.95 22.76
C TYR A 46 -3.96 -7.11 23.09
N PHE A 47 -4.60 -6.50 22.10
CA PHE A 47 -5.79 -5.69 22.31
C PHE A 47 -7.11 -6.48 22.30
N GLY A 48 -7.09 -7.78 22.04
CA GLY A 48 -8.32 -8.61 21.97
C GLY A 48 -9.29 -8.19 20.87
N MET A 49 -8.80 -7.64 19.79
CA MET A 49 -9.60 -7.17 18.67
C MET A 49 -9.83 -8.28 17.64
N ASP A 50 -10.86 -8.10 16.79
CA ASP A 50 -11.13 -9.01 15.68
C ASP A 50 -10.16 -8.69 14.53
N ALA A 51 -9.20 -9.59 14.28
CA ALA A 51 -8.11 -9.29 13.37
C ALA A 51 -8.55 -9.21 11.91
N GLN A 52 -8.23 -8.11 11.26
CA GLN A 52 -8.27 -7.93 9.82
C GLN A 52 -6.90 -7.47 9.36
N ILE A 53 -6.11 -8.40 8.84
CA ILE A 53 -4.73 -8.12 8.47
C ILE A 53 -4.60 -8.06 6.96
N PHE A 54 -4.10 -6.93 6.46
CA PHE A 54 -3.63 -6.81 5.08
C PHE A 54 -2.26 -7.45 4.98
N TYR A 55 -2.16 -8.52 4.20
CA TYR A 55 -0.94 -9.25 4.02
C TYR A 55 -0.44 -9.14 2.58
N PHE A 56 0.79 -8.68 2.45
CA PHE A 56 1.46 -8.52 1.18
C PHE A 56 2.65 -9.47 1.17
N ALA A 57 2.66 -10.42 0.25
CA ALA A 57 3.77 -11.32 0.06
C ALA A 57 4.02 -11.53 -1.43
N TRP A 58 5.16 -11.08 -1.89
CA TRP A 58 5.56 -11.14 -3.28
C TRP A 58 6.90 -11.85 -3.41
N LEU A 59 7.07 -12.63 -4.48
CA LEU A 59 8.35 -13.20 -4.87
C LEU A 59 9.27 -12.15 -5.51
N ASP A 60 8.67 -11.12 -6.09
CA ASP A 60 9.38 -10.03 -6.76
C ASP A 60 9.43 -8.82 -5.81
N GLU A 61 10.62 -8.48 -5.35
CA GLU A 61 10.81 -7.39 -4.41
C GLU A 61 10.92 -6.03 -5.12
N PRO A 62 10.25 -4.98 -4.63
CA PRO A 62 10.44 -3.63 -5.13
C PRO A 62 11.81 -3.08 -4.69
N LEU A 63 12.37 -2.16 -5.47
CA LEU A 63 13.68 -1.55 -5.19
C LEU A 63 13.76 -0.84 -3.83
N VAL A 64 12.65 -0.39 -3.28
CA VAL A 64 12.59 0.24 -1.96
C VAL A 64 11.63 -0.55 -1.08
N PRO A 65 12.14 -1.26 -0.06
CA PRO A 65 11.31 -2.00 0.88
C PRO A 65 10.34 -1.10 1.65
N ALA A 66 9.22 -1.66 2.07
CA ALA A 66 8.22 -1.01 2.93
C ALA A 66 7.47 0.20 2.32
N MET A 67 7.40 0.30 0.99
CA MET A 67 6.46 1.20 0.34
C MET A 67 5.24 0.39 -0.11
N TYR A 68 4.10 0.61 0.52
CA TYR A 68 2.85 -0.06 0.17
C TYR A 68 2.47 0.25 -1.29
N PHE A 69 1.96 -0.75 -2.01
CA PHE A 69 1.42 -0.61 -3.38
C PHE A 69 2.43 -0.13 -4.44
N THR A 70 3.60 -0.70 -4.45
CA THR A 70 4.67 -0.32 -5.38
C THR A 70 4.94 -1.35 -6.48
N GLY A 71 3.91 -1.99 -7.00
CA GLY A 71 4.06 -2.91 -8.14
C GLY A 71 4.72 -2.26 -9.36
N ASP A 72 4.54 -0.95 -9.53
CA ASP A 72 5.22 -0.15 -10.54
C ASP A 72 6.74 0.01 -10.29
N LEU A 73 7.23 -0.35 -9.12
CA LEU A 73 8.65 -0.33 -8.75
C LEU A 73 9.33 -1.71 -8.80
N VAL A 74 8.62 -2.73 -9.27
CA VAL A 74 9.20 -4.05 -9.54
C VAL A 74 9.80 -4.03 -10.94
N PRO A 75 11.11 -4.33 -11.11
CA PRO A 75 11.74 -4.34 -12.43
C PRO A 75 11.26 -5.51 -13.30
N GLY A 76 11.24 -5.30 -14.61
CA GLY A 76 10.90 -6.31 -15.60
C GLY A 76 11.65 -6.13 -16.93
N PRO A 77 11.50 -7.03 -17.90
CA PRO A 77 12.28 -7.01 -19.15
C PRO A 77 12.17 -5.69 -19.93
N ASN A 78 10.98 -5.10 -19.96
CA ASN A 78 10.68 -3.82 -20.64
C ASN A 78 10.23 -2.73 -19.66
N TRP A 79 10.57 -2.89 -18.38
CA TRP A 79 10.21 -2.03 -17.27
C TRP A 79 11.39 -1.90 -16.33
N ARG A 80 12.38 -1.12 -16.74
CA ARG A 80 13.58 -0.90 -15.94
C ARG A 80 13.33 0.21 -14.95
N VAL A 81 13.56 -0.08 -13.68
CA VAL A 81 13.36 0.90 -12.59
C VAL A 81 14.71 1.26 -12.00
N ASP A 82 14.99 2.55 -11.90
CA ASP A 82 16.12 3.12 -11.18
C ASP A 82 15.61 4.02 -10.04
N CYS A 83 16.33 4.06 -8.92
CA CYS A 83 15.96 4.83 -7.75
C CYS A 83 17.13 5.68 -7.26
N LYS A 84 16.87 6.96 -7.03
CA LYS A 84 17.84 7.90 -6.45
C LYS A 84 17.25 8.62 -5.25
N VAL A 85 18.03 8.75 -4.19
CA VAL A 85 17.72 9.68 -3.11
C VAL A 85 18.07 11.09 -3.58
N VAL A 86 17.05 11.96 -3.67
CA VAL A 86 17.24 13.36 -4.13
C VAL A 86 17.32 14.35 -2.97
N LYS A 87 16.78 13.97 -1.82
CA LYS A 87 16.90 14.71 -0.57
C LYS A 87 16.78 13.76 0.61
N GLN A 88 17.56 14.01 1.65
CA GLN A 88 17.45 13.34 2.94
C GLN A 88 17.78 14.34 4.05
N ASP A 89 16.91 14.44 5.02
CA ASP A 89 17.10 15.20 6.26
C ASP A 89 16.59 14.40 7.47
N GLU A 90 16.56 15.01 8.65
CA GLU A 90 16.11 14.35 9.87
C GLU A 90 14.62 14.00 9.88
N ILE A 91 13.82 14.61 9.00
CA ILE A 91 12.36 14.48 8.96
C ILE A 91 11.95 13.46 7.92
N SER A 92 12.54 13.50 6.71
CA SER A 92 12.12 12.68 5.60
C SER A 92 13.23 12.39 4.59
N THR A 93 12.97 11.38 3.77
CA THR A 93 13.80 11.03 2.60
C THR A 93 12.93 11.11 1.34
N ILE A 94 13.42 11.82 0.32
CA ILE A 94 12.75 11.93 -0.97
C ILE A 94 13.47 11.04 -1.98
N TYR A 95 12.73 10.12 -2.54
CA TYR A 95 13.16 9.18 -3.57
C TYR A 95 12.62 9.60 -4.93
N ARG A 96 13.48 9.63 -5.93
CA ARG A 96 13.06 9.79 -7.33
C ARG A 96 13.30 8.49 -8.08
N PHE A 97 12.23 7.97 -8.67
CA PHE A 97 12.25 6.79 -9.50
C PHE A 97 12.18 7.19 -10.97
N THR A 98 13.00 6.54 -11.77
CA THR A 98 13.00 6.62 -13.23
C THR A 98 12.62 5.25 -13.76
N ILE A 99 11.58 5.18 -14.57
CA ILE A 99 11.06 3.93 -15.14
C ILE A 99 11.23 4.03 -16.66
N GLU A 100 12.12 3.21 -17.20
CA GLU A 100 12.40 3.16 -18.63
C GLU A 100 11.58 2.07 -19.30
N THR A 101 10.92 2.44 -20.39
CA THR A 101 10.16 1.54 -21.25
C THR A 101 10.61 1.71 -22.70
N PRO A 102 10.32 0.77 -23.62
CA PRO A 102 10.63 0.94 -25.05
C PRO A 102 10.00 2.18 -25.70
N GLU A 103 8.94 2.73 -25.14
CA GLU A 103 8.23 3.92 -25.67
C GLU A 103 8.64 5.23 -24.99
N GLY A 104 9.44 5.16 -23.92
CA GLY A 104 9.93 6.34 -23.21
C GLY A 104 10.08 6.15 -21.72
N THR A 105 10.29 7.26 -21.02
CA THR A 105 10.61 7.30 -19.59
C THR A 105 9.46 7.89 -18.80
N LEU A 106 9.14 7.24 -17.68
CA LEU A 106 8.24 7.75 -16.64
C LEU A 106 9.07 8.17 -15.42
N THR A 107 8.60 9.16 -14.69
CA THR A 107 9.22 9.58 -13.43
C THR A 107 8.20 9.61 -12.31
N LYS A 108 8.60 9.14 -11.13
CA LYS A 108 7.79 9.14 -9.92
C LYS A 108 8.64 9.66 -8.77
N THR A 109 8.08 10.50 -7.93
CA THR A 109 8.74 10.96 -6.71
C THR A 109 7.91 10.54 -5.51
N MET A 110 8.58 10.02 -4.49
CA MET A 110 7.96 9.65 -3.23
C MET A 110 8.75 10.25 -2.08
N GLU A 111 8.02 10.67 -1.07
CA GLU A 111 8.59 11.09 0.20
C GLU A 111 8.24 10.06 1.28
N LYS A 112 9.20 9.74 2.14
CA LYS A 112 9.06 8.77 3.23
C LYS A 112 9.61 9.37 4.51
N ASN A 113 8.87 9.23 5.59
CA ASN A 113 9.35 9.49 6.96
C ASN A 113 9.23 8.20 7.82
N ASP A 114 9.42 8.33 9.11
CA ASP A 114 9.32 7.22 10.07
C ASP A 114 7.90 6.62 10.20
N LYS A 115 6.88 7.35 9.76
CA LYS A 115 5.46 6.97 9.92
C LYS A 115 4.85 6.46 8.62
N MET A 116 5.17 7.08 7.50
CA MET A 116 4.51 6.78 6.23
C MET A 116 5.34 7.16 5.01
N ALA A 117 4.90 6.68 3.84
CA ALA A 117 5.40 7.12 2.55
C ALA A 117 4.22 7.59 1.67
N TRP A 118 4.46 8.59 0.85
CA TRP A 118 3.45 9.11 -0.08
C TRP A 118 4.06 9.56 -1.40
N VAL A 119 3.24 9.53 -2.46
CA VAL A 119 3.65 9.95 -3.79
C VAL A 119 3.48 11.47 -3.92
N THR A 120 4.55 12.20 -4.22
CA THR A 120 4.54 13.64 -4.47
C THR A 120 4.50 13.97 -5.95
N GLU A 121 5.00 13.07 -6.80
CA GLU A 121 4.93 13.17 -8.26
C GLU A 121 4.53 11.81 -8.84
N TYR A 122 3.40 11.77 -9.53
CA TYR A 122 2.87 10.54 -10.15
C TYR A 122 3.54 10.26 -11.50
N PRO A 123 3.73 8.99 -11.88
CA PRO A 123 4.43 8.62 -13.09
C PRO A 123 3.68 8.98 -14.37
N ILE A 124 2.35 9.00 -14.35
CA ILE A 124 1.53 9.32 -15.51
C ILE A 124 1.32 10.84 -15.64
N LYS A 125 1.85 11.43 -16.68
CA LYS A 125 1.70 12.86 -17.01
C LYS A 125 0.76 13.08 -18.20
N ARG A 126 0.64 12.09 -19.09
CA ARG A 126 -0.16 12.15 -20.32
C ARG A 126 -0.96 10.86 -20.49
N LYS A 127 -2.12 10.94 -21.15
CA LYS A 127 -3.02 9.78 -21.31
C LYS A 127 -2.38 8.60 -22.06
N GLU A 128 -1.51 8.89 -23.00
CA GLU A 128 -0.82 7.89 -23.81
C GLU A 128 0.07 6.97 -22.94
N GLN A 129 0.61 7.50 -21.84
CA GLN A 129 1.46 6.75 -20.92
C GLN A 129 0.72 5.66 -20.13
N ILE A 130 -0.61 5.67 -20.10
CA ILE A 130 -1.43 4.61 -19.51
C ILE A 130 -1.16 3.29 -20.22
N ARG A 131 -1.05 3.31 -21.56
CA ARG A 131 -0.77 2.14 -22.37
C ARG A 131 0.60 1.55 -22.09
N TRP A 132 1.57 2.36 -21.64
CA TRP A 132 2.90 1.86 -21.28
C TRP A 132 2.83 1.00 -20.01
N ILE A 133 2.00 1.41 -19.04
CA ILE A 133 1.75 0.62 -17.82
C ILE A 133 1.08 -0.69 -18.21
N GLU A 134 0.00 -0.64 -18.98
CA GLU A 134 -0.74 -1.83 -19.41
C GLU A 134 0.16 -2.83 -20.16
N LYS A 135 1.05 -2.32 -21.01
CA LYS A 135 1.87 -3.16 -21.90
C LYS A 135 3.16 -3.67 -21.28
N TYR A 136 3.78 -2.90 -20.39
CA TYR A 136 5.15 -3.13 -19.96
C TYR A 136 5.33 -3.34 -18.45
N MET A 137 4.41 -2.84 -17.61
CA MET A 137 4.54 -3.01 -16.17
C MET A 137 4.40 -4.48 -15.80
N PRO A 138 5.38 -5.08 -15.12
CA PRO A 138 5.28 -6.45 -14.69
C PRO A 138 4.17 -6.61 -13.65
N VAL A 139 3.51 -7.77 -13.67
CA VAL A 139 2.60 -8.16 -12.60
C VAL A 139 3.43 -8.91 -11.55
N PRO A 140 3.56 -8.39 -10.33
CA PRO A 140 4.31 -9.07 -9.28
C PRO A 140 3.71 -10.44 -8.98
N ARG A 141 4.58 -11.43 -8.79
CA ARG A 141 4.17 -12.82 -8.50
C ARG A 141 3.90 -12.97 -7.00
N PRO A 142 2.73 -13.48 -6.59
CA PRO A 142 2.44 -13.68 -5.17
C PRO A 142 3.28 -14.83 -4.59
N ASP A 143 3.77 -14.66 -3.39
CA ASP A 143 4.38 -15.73 -2.59
C ASP A 143 3.29 -16.53 -1.86
N ILE A 144 2.78 -17.53 -2.52
CA ILE A 144 1.68 -18.38 -2.02
C ILE A 144 2.11 -19.13 -0.74
N ALA A 145 3.38 -19.53 -0.61
CA ALA A 145 3.85 -20.22 0.57
C ALA A 145 3.79 -19.32 1.82
N SER A 146 4.27 -18.09 1.70
CA SER A 146 4.17 -17.08 2.76
C SER A 146 2.72 -16.72 3.08
N ILE A 147 1.85 -16.60 2.09
CA ILE A 147 0.42 -16.34 2.27
C ILE A 147 -0.25 -17.47 3.06
N ASN A 148 0.01 -18.74 2.69
CA ASN A 148 -0.55 -19.89 3.39
C ASN A 148 -0.07 -19.95 4.85
N LYS A 149 1.22 -19.71 5.10
CA LYS A 149 1.76 -19.65 6.46
C LYS A 149 1.12 -18.55 7.31
N ALA A 150 0.89 -17.37 6.72
CA ALA A 150 0.20 -16.28 7.40
C ALA A 150 -1.28 -16.64 7.68
N PHE A 151 -1.95 -17.33 6.75
CA PHE A 151 -3.31 -17.82 6.94
C PHE A 151 -3.42 -18.85 8.07
N GLU A 152 -2.49 -19.79 8.14
CA GLU A 152 -2.42 -20.76 9.25
C GLU A 152 -2.20 -20.05 10.60
N ARG A 153 -1.29 -19.06 10.63
CA ARG A 153 -1.04 -18.24 11.83
C ARG A 153 -2.26 -17.42 12.25
N MET A 154 -3.07 -16.97 11.29
CA MET A 154 -4.31 -16.24 11.55
C MET A 154 -5.32 -17.09 12.32
N GLY A 155 -5.56 -18.32 11.91
CA GLY A 155 -6.53 -19.22 12.54
C GLY A 155 -7.89 -18.53 12.80
N ASP A 156 -8.38 -18.62 14.04
CA ASP A 156 -9.66 -18.04 14.45
C ASP A 156 -9.59 -16.59 14.94
N MET A 157 -8.39 -15.98 14.89
CA MET A 157 -8.22 -14.57 15.31
C MET A 157 -8.92 -13.58 14.39
N GLY A 158 -9.24 -13.96 13.16
CA GLY A 158 -9.84 -13.05 12.20
C GLY A 158 -9.74 -13.49 10.75
N ILE A 159 -9.60 -12.53 9.86
CA ILE A 159 -9.47 -12.72 8.41
C ILE A 159 -8.17 -12.14 7.88
N LEU A 160 -7.57 -12.85 6.94
CA LEU A 160 -6.43 -12.38 6.17
C LEU A 160 -6.92 -11.79 4.85
N GLN A 161 -6.58 -10.54 4.61
CA GLN A 161 -6.88 -9.87 3.35
C GLN A 161 -5.60 -9.80 2.52
N VAL A 162 -5.54 -10.61 1.46
CA VAL A 162 -4.42 -10.60 0.53
C VAL A 162 -4.70 -9.59 -0.56
N ALA A 163 -3.81 -8.63 -0.73
CA ALA A 163 -3.87 -7.72 -1.87
C ALA A 163 -3.29 -8.44 -3.09
N ILE A 164 -4.14 -8.74 -4.05
CA ILE A 164 -3.70 -9.07 -5.41
C ILE A 164 -3.27 -7.75 -6.04
N ALA A 165 -2.13 -7.74 -6.74
CA ALA A 165 -1.52 -6.54 -7.34
C ALA A 165 -2.50 -5.74 -8.21
N VAL A 166 -3.42 -5.12 -7.59
CA VAL A 166 -4.42 -4.33 -8.26
C VAL A 166 -3.87 -2.98 -8.50
N LEU A 167 -2.83 -2.56 -8.56
CA LEU A 167 -3.00 -1.16 -8.51
C LEU A 167 -1.84 -0.24 -8.68
N GLY A 168 -1.11 -0.48 -9.68
CA GLY A 168 -0.43 0.58 -10.39
C GLY A 168 -1.33 1.79 -10.72
N LEU A 169 -2.62 1.56 -10.94
CA LEU A 169 -3.56 2.62 -11.34
C LEU A 169 -3.81 3.67 -10.24
N CYS A 170 -4.11 3.30 -9.01
CA CYS A 170 -4.33 4.29 -7.94
C CYS A 170 -3.06 5.04 -7.56
N ALA A 171 -1.89 4.38 -7.66
CA ALA A 171 -0.60 5.01 -7.45
C ALA A 171 -0.09 5.78 -8.70
N ALA A 172 -0.70 5.58 -9.86
CA ALA A 172 -0.33 6.21 -11.12
C ALA A 172 -1.07 7.52 -11.40
N PHE A 173 -2.27 7.70 -10.83
CA PHE A 173 -3.10 8.89 -11.07
C PHE A 173 -3.23 9.76 -9.84
N GLY A 174 -2.62 10.94 -9.85
CA GLY A 174 -2.91 11.99 -8.89
C GLY A 174 -4.25 12.67 -9.21
N LYS A 175 -5.01 13.04 -8.18
CA LYS A 175 -6.12 13.97 -8.36
C LYS A 175 -5.58 15.28 -8.94
N LYS A 176 -6.08 15.69 -10.10
CA LYS A 176 -5.86 17.05 -10.62
C LYS A 176 -6.33 18.00 -9.52
N LYS A 177 -5.45 18.86 -8.97
CA LYS A 177 -5.90 19.97 -8.14
C LYS A 177 -6.90 20.76 -8.98
N GLN A 178 -8.17 20.73 -8.60
CA GLN A 178 -9.10 21.73 -9.06
C GLN A 178 -8.60 23.04 -8.44
N ASN A 179 -8.08 23.93 -9.26
CA ASN A 179 -7.90 25.31 -8.89
C ASN A 179 -9.31 25.88 -8.63
N THR A 180 -9.76 25.80 -7.39
CA THR A 180 -10.84 26.64 -6.91
C THR A 180 -10.24 28.03 -6.80
N GLU A 181 -10.44 28.85 -7.81
CA GLU A 181 -10.30 30.29 -7.66
C GLU A 181 -11.19 30.70 -6.47
N PRO A 182 -10.68 31.48 -5.51
CA PRO A 182 -11.54 31.99 -4.45
C PRO A 182 -12.62 32.87 -5.10
N ALA A 183 -13.89 32.50 -4.91
CA ALA A 183 -15.02 33.29 -5.34
C ALA A 183 -14.85 34.70 -4.77
N GLY A 184 -14.64 35.66 -5.64
CA GLY A 184 -14.50 37.06 -5.28
C GLY A 184 -15.74 37.54 -4.51
N HIS A 185 -15.52 37.91 -3.27
CA HIS A 185 -16.51 38.62 -2.46
C HIS A 185 -16.74 39.98 -3.11
N LYS A 186 -17.77 40.07 -3.95
CA LYS A 186 -18.31 41.38 -4.33
C LYS A 186 -19.13 41.90 -3.15
N GLY A 187 -18.56 42.85 -2.42
CA GLY A 187 -19.28 43.62 -1.41
C GLY A 187 -20.43 44.40 -2.02
N ARG A 188 -21.50 44.45 -1.29
CA ARG A 188 -22.48 45.56 -1.23
C ARG A 188 -22.64 46.01 0.20
#